data_5e36f12de1ba7c17fadb5704c4b7e1d0
#
_entry.id   5e36f12de1ba7c17fadb5704c4b7e1d0
#
_cell.length_a   1.000
_cell.length_b   1.000
_cell.length_c   1.000
_cell.angle_alpha   90.00
_cell.angle_beta   90.00
_cell.angle_gamma   90.00
#
_symmetry.space_group_name_H-M   'P 1'
#
loop_
_entity.id
_entity.type
_entity.pdbx_description
1 polymer ?
#
loop_
_entity_poly.entity_id
_entity_poly.type
_entity_poly.pdbx_seq_one_letter_code
_entity_poly.pdbx_strand_id
1 'polypeptide(L)'
;IKKITEERINMSGHSKFANIKHKKEKNDAAKGKMFTIIGKEIAVAVKEGGADPNNNSKLRDVIAKAKANNMPNDTIERGIKKAAGNASAINYETVRYEGYGPNGIAIIVDALTDNRNRTAANVRNCFTKGGGNVGTQGCVAYMFDEKGQIIIDKEECDMDPDELMMTAIDAGAEDFQDEEDSYEVITDPNEFSVVREALEAAGVAMAQAEVTMIPQNYVELTDDEAIKKMNIIIDRLDEDEDVQQVYHNWDESVSYTHLRAHETPEHL
;
A
#
# COMPACT_ATOMS: atom_id res chain seq x y z
N ILE A 1 13.31 29.69 3.70
CA ILE A 1 12.40 28.74 4.37
C ILE A 1 11.59 27.97 3.30
N LYS A 2 11.03 28.61 2.25
CA LYS A 2 10.30 27.92 1.17
C LYS A 2 11.15 26.93 0.36
N LYS A 3 12.42 27.24 0.06
CA LYS A 3 13.33 26.36 -0.70
C LYS A 3 13.67 25.05 0.02
N ILE A 4 13.74 25.06 1.36
CA ILE A 4 14.08 23.85 2.14
C ILE A 4 12.90 22.88 2.19
N THR A 5 11.67 23.38 2.05
CA THR A 5 10.45 22.54 2.06
C THR A 5 10.25 21.85 0.71
N GLU A 6 10.58 22.50 -0.41
CA GLU A 6 10.51 21.92 -1.75
C GLU A 6 11.56 20.82 -1.99
N GLU A 7 12.80 20.98 -1.47
CA GLU A 7 13.83 19.94 -1.58
C GLU A 7 13.53 18.68 -0.75
N ARG A 8 12.79 18.80 0.36
CA ARG A 8 12.41 17.62 1.18
C ARG A 8 11.25 16.81 0.61
N ILE A 9 10.34 17.44 -0.12
CA ILE A 9 9.21 16.76 -0.77
C ILE A 9 9.70 15.89 -1.93
N ASN A 10 10.68 16.37 -2.71
CA ASN A 10 11.24 15.62 -3.85
C ASN A 10 12.04 14.36 -3.48
N MET A 11 12.59 14.25 -2.26
CA MET A 11 13.34 13.05 -1.85
C MET A 11 12.46 11.88 -1.41
N SER A 12 11.19 12.13 -1.08
CA SER A 12 10.26 11.10 -0.60
C SER A 12 9.71 10.20 -1.73
N GLY A 13 9.56 10.71 -2.96
CA GLY A 13 9.00 9.96 -4.09
C GLY A 13 9.89 8.83 -4.58
N HIS A 14 11.21 9.05 -4.64
CA HIS A 14 12.20 8.05 -5.05
C HIS A 14 12.16 6.77 -4.24
N SER A 15 11.98 6.88 -2.92
CA SER A 15 11.95 5.72 -2.04
C SER A 15 10.65 4.91 -2.19
N LYS A 16 9.51 5.57 -2.45
CA LYS A 16 8.21 4.90 -2.60
C LYS A 16 8.17 4.03 -3.86
N PHE A 17 8.57 4.58 -5.00
CA PHE A 17 8.56 3.84 -6.27
C PHE A 17 9.61 2.72 -6.30
N ALA A 18 10.81 2.96 -5.77
CA ALA A 18 11.84 1.94 -5.61
C ALA A 18 11.34 0.79 -4.73
N ASN A 19 10.63 1.08 -3.63
CA ASN A 19 10.03 0.06 -2.76
C ASN A 19 8.95 -0.75 -3.47
N ILE A 20 8.14 -0.12 -4.33
CA ILE A 20 7.15 -0.81 -5.17
C ILE A 20 7.86 -1.75 -6.14
N LYS A 21 8.91 -1.28 -6.82
CA LYS A 21 9.71 -2.08 -7.77
C LYS A 21 10.34 -3.28 -7.06
N HIS A 22 10.96 -3.10 -5.89
CA HIS A 22 11.51 -4.18 -5.07
C HIS A 22 10.47 -5.15 -4.51
N LYS A 23 9.29 -4.67 -4.10
CA LYS A 23 8.18 -5.54 -3.70
C LYS A 23 7.66 -6.38 -4.85
N LYS A 24 7.63 -5.86 -6.09
CA LYS A 24 7.27 -6.63 -7.30
C LYS A 24 8.31 -7.70 -7.65
N GLU A 25 9.59 -7.48 -7.40
CA GLU A 25 10.67 -8.43 -7.70
C GLU A 25 10.77 -9.58 -6.66
N LYS A 26 10.33 -9.36 -5.44
CA LYS A 26 10.33 -10.34 -4.34
C LYS A 26 9.16 -11.31 -4.42
N ASN A 27 9.17 -12.31 -5.34
CA ASN A 27 8.72 -13.67 -5.03
C ASN A 27 7.33 -14.18 -5.41
N ASP A 28 7.34 -15.46 -5.86
CA ASP A 28 6.15 -16.31 -6.03
C ASP A 28 5.41 -16.61 -4.70
N ALA A 29 6.09 -16.61 -3.55
CA ALA A 29 5.47 -16.70 -2.24
C ALA A 29 4.65 -15.44 -1.89
N ALA A 30 5.16 -14.25 -2.24
CA ALA A 30 4.42 -12.99 -2.08
C ALA A 30 3.16 -12.95 -2.98
N LYS A 31 3.19 -13.57 -4.17
CA LYS A 31 2.01 -13.69 -5.04
C LYS A 31 0.92 -14.55 -4.39
N GLY A 32 1.27 -15.66 -3.74
CA GLY A 32 0.33 -16.53 -3.04
C GLY A 32 -0.41 -15.78 -1.93
N LYS A 33 0.33 -15.01 -1.11
CA LYS A 33 -0.26 -14.16 -0.07
C LYS A 33 -1.15 -13.07 -0.67
N MET A 34 -0.67 -12.36 -1.70
CA MET A 34 -1.45 -11.31 -2.37
C MET A 34 -2.77 -11.86 -2.92
N PHE A 35 -2.76 -13.06 -3.50
CA PHE A 35 -4.01 -13.69 -3.97
C PHE A 35 -4.96 -14.05 -2.83
N THR A 36 -4.44 -14.43 -1.66
CA THR A 36 -5.25 -14.67 -0.46
C THR A 36 -5.89 -13.37 0.04
N ILE A 37 -5.12 -12.29 0.11
CA ILE A 37 -5.57 -10.94 0.46
C ILE A 37 -6.70 -10.50 -0.47
N ILE A 38 -6.44 -10.48 -1.77
CA ILE A 38 -7.43 -10.09 -2.80
C ILE A 38 -8.68 -10.99 -2.73
N GLY A 39 -8.51 -12.29 -2.49
CA GLY A 39 -9.63 -13.21 -2.33
C GLY A 39 -10.54 -12.87 -1.14
N LYS A 40 -9.99 -12.40 -0.02
CA LYS A 40 -10.75 -11.90 1.13
C LYS A 40 -11.46 -10.58 0.78
N GLU A 41 -10.77 -9.65 0.10
CA GLU A 41 -11.34 -8.38 -0.35
C GLU A 41 -12.52 -8.60 -1.32
N ILE A 42 -12.39 -9.52 -2.28
CA ILE A 42 -13.49 -9.93 -3.18
C ILE A 42 -14.69 -10.43 -2.35
N ALA A 43 -14.45 -11.28 -1.35
CA ALA A 43 -15.53 -11.83 -0.53
C ALA A 43 -16.29 -10.73 0.23
N VAL A 44 -15.59 -9.74 0.77
CA VAL A 44 -16.18 -8.58 1.44
C VAL A 44 -16.93 -7.71 0.45
N ALA A 45 -16.33 -7.35 -0.68
CA ALA A 45 -16.95 -6.50 -1.69
C ALA A 45 -18.24 -7.11 -2.24
N VAL A 46 -18.25 -8.42 -2.52
CA VAL A 46 -19.45 -9.15 -2.98
C VAL A 46 -20.53 -9.19 -1.90
N LYS A 47 -20.16 -9.36 -0.64
CA LYS A 47 -21.11 -9.37 0.48
C LYS A 47 -21.78 -8.02 0.70
N GLU A 48 -21.05 -6.93 0.53
CA GLU A 48 -21.54 -5.56 0.74
C GLU A 48 -22.36 -5.04 -0.43
N GLY A 49 -21.89 -5.26 -1.67
CA GLY A 49 -22.48 -4.63 -2.87
C GLY A 49 -23.00 -5.59 -3.95
N GLY A 50 -22.94 -6.92 -3.68
CA GLY A 50 -23.35 -7.93 -4.66
C GLY A 50 -22.25 -8.33 -5.64
N ALA A 51 -22.54 -9.40 -6.41
CA ALA A 51 -21.56 -10.05 -7.28
C ALA A 51 -21.43 -9.42 -8.68
N ASP A 52 -22.24 -8.41 -9.00
CA ASP A 52 -22.20 -7.73 -10.30
C ASP A 52 -21.25 -6.52 -10.24
N PRO A 53 -20.10 -6.55 -10.94
CA PRO A 53 -19.15 -5.43 -10.94
C PRO A 53 -19.73 -4.14 -11.53
N ASN A 54 -20.75 -4.20 -12.39
CA ASN A 54 -21.37 -3.01 -12.98
C ASN A 54 -22.11 -2.17 -11.94
N ASN A 55 -22.61 -2.82 -10.88
CA ASN A 55 -23.38 -2.20 -9.81
C ASN A 55 -22.59 -2.08 -8.49
N ASN A 56 -21.32 -2.52 -8.48
CA ASN A 56 -20.46 -2.58 -7.29
C ASN A 56 -19.09 -1.99 -7.59
N SER A 57 -18.90 -0.68 -7.30
CA SER A 57 -17.64 0.03 -7.53
C SER A 57 -16.47 -0.59 -6.75
N LYS A 58 -16.70 -0.96 -5.48
CA LYS A 58 -15.71 -1.61 -4.64
C LYS A 58 -15.22 -2.93 -5.25
N LEU A 59 -16.12 -3.73 -5.82
CA LEU A 59 -15.75 -4.96 -6.51
C LEU A 59 -14.95 -4.67 -7.79
N ARG A 60 -15.28 -3.60 -8.53
CA ARG A 60 -14.47 -3.19 -9.71
C ARG A 60 -13.05 -2.83 -9.32
N ASP A 61 -12.86 -2.06 -8.24
CA ASP A 61 -11.53 -1.67 -7.76
C ASP A 61 -10.71 -2.90 -7.33
N VAL A 62 -11.33 -3.84 -6.61
CA VAL A 62 -10.68 -5.10 -6.21
C VAL A 62 -10.34 -5.96 -7.43
N ILE A 63 -11.19 -6.01 -8.46
CA ILE A 63 -10.91 -6.72 -9.72
C ILE A 63 -9.75 -6.05 -10.46
N ALA A 64 -9.69 -4.72 -10.52
CA ALA A 64 -8.57 -3.99 -11.12
C ALA A 64 -7.25 -4.28 -10.38
N LYS A 65 -7.26 -4.24 -9.03
CA LYS A 65 -6.13 -4.64 -8.18
C LYS A 65 -5.69 -6.09 -8.45
N ALA A 66 -6.65 -7.01 -8.59
CA ALA A 66 -6.37 -8.42 -8.91
C ALA A 66 -5.65 -8.58 -10.26
N LYS A 67 -6.11 -7.88 -11.30
CA LYS A 67 -5.51 -7.89 -12.63
C LYS A 67 -4.11 -7.27 -12.62
N ALA A 68 -3.92 -6.15 -11.93
CA ALA A 68 -2.62 -5.50 -11.76
C ALA A 68 -1.59 -6.42 -11.06
N ASN A 69 -2.06 -7.33 -10.19
CA ASN A 69 -1.23 -8.34 -9.54
C ASN A 69 -1.16 -9.67 -10.32
N ASN A 70 -1.55 -9.68 -11.60
CA ASN A 70 -1.52 -10.86 -12.47
C ASN A 70 -2.34 -12.06 -11.94
N MET A 71 -3.43 -11.80 -11.20
CA MET A 71 -4.35 -12.86 -10.80
C MET A 71 -5.13 -13.37 -12.02
N PRO A 72 -5.16 -14.70 -12.28
CA PRO A 72 -5.90 -15.24 -13.41
C PRO A 72 -7.40 -14.93 -13.34
N ASN A 73 -8.01 -14.59 -14.48
CA ASN A 73 -9.45 -14.27 -14.52
C ASN A 73 -10.33 -15.40 -13.97
N ASP A 74 -9.99 -16.66 -14.22
CA ASP A 74 -10.70 -17.83 -13.67
C ASP A 74 -10.67 -17.84 -12.14
N THR A 75 -9.58 -17.36 -11.51
CA THR A 75 -9.45 -17.27 -10.06
C THR A 75 -10.32 -16.17 -9.49
N ILE A 76 -10.36 -15.01 -10.16
CA ILE A 76 -11.23 -13.87 -9.81
C ILE A 76 -12.70 -14.32 -9.88
N GLU A 77 -13.13 -14.91 -11.00
CA GLU A 77 -14.50 -15.36 -11.20
C GLU A 77 -14.92 -16.44 -10.18
N ARG A 78 -14.01 -17.39 -9.88
CA ARG A 78 -14.26 -18.41 -8.84
C ARG A 78 -14.41 -17.77 -7.47
N GLY A 79 -13.61 -16.74 -7.15
CA GLY A 79 -13.72 -15.96 -5.92
C GLY A 79 -15.08 -15.29 -5.78
N ILE A 80 -15.52 -14.60 -6.83
CA ILE A 80 -16.84 -13.93 -6.89
C ILE A 80 -17.97 -14.96 -6.74
N LYS A 81 -17.94 -16.05 -7.50
CA LYS A 81 -18.98 -17.11 -7.43
C LYS A 81 -19.04 -17.77 -6.05
N LYS A 82 -17.86 -18.03 -5.45
CA LYS A 82 -17.78 -18.60 -4.08
C LYS A 82 -18.38 -17.63 -3.05
N ALA A 83 -18.07 -16.35 -3.15
CA ALA A 83 -18.58 -15.34 -2.24
C ALA A 83 -20.11 -15.16 -2.38
N ALA A 84 -20.62 -15.17 -3.62
CA ALA A 84 -22.06 -15.07 -3.91
C ALA A 84 -22.86 -16.29 -3.41
N GLY A 85 -22.26 -17.48 -3.51
CA GLY A 85 -22.92 -18.73 -3.12
C GLY A 85 -22.88 -19.04 -1.62
N ASN A 86 -21.86 -18.58 -0.91
CA ASN A 86 -21.62 -18.85 0.51
C ASN A 86 -21.76 -17.61 1.39
N ALA A 87 -22.73 -16.76 1.12
CA ALA A 87 -22.95 -15.49 1.83
C ALA A 87 -23.09 -15.62 3.37
N SER A 88 -23.09 -16.83 3.91
CA SER A 88 -23.31 -17.10 5.34
C SER A 88 -22.16 -17.79 6.08
N ALA A 89 -21.08 -18.23 5.42
CA ALA A 89 -20.12 -19.15 6.06
C ALA A 89 -18.93 -18.45 6.75
N ILE A 90 -18.39 -17.35 6.23
CA ILE A 90 -17.25 -16.65 6.85
C ILE A 90 -17.55 -15.17 6.94
N ASN A 91 -17.55 -14.64 8.16
CA ASN A 91 -17.64 -13.22 8.43
C ASN A 91 -16.24 -12.67 8.58
N TYR A 92 -15.74 -12.00 7.54
CA TYR A 92 -14.55 -11.17 7.67
C TYR A 92 -14.93 -9.82 8.28
N GLU A 93 -14.13 -9.36 9.22
CA GLU A 93 -14.19 -8.01 9.77
C GLU A 93 -12.88 -7.28 9.53
N THR A 94 -12.96 -6.02 9.16
CA THR A 94 -11.81 -5.13 9.07
C THR A 94 -11.45 -4.62 10.45
N VAL A 95 -10.20 -4.75 10.84
CA VAL A 95 -9.68 -4.29 12.12
C VAL A 95 -8.42 -3.48 11.88
N ARG A 96 -8.36 -2.27 12.46
CA ARG A 96 -7.17 -1.43 12.42
C ARG A 96 -6.45 -1.50 13.75
N TYR A 97 -5.16 -1.76 13.71
CA TYR A 97 -4.26 -1.68 14.85
C TYR A 97 -3.31 -0.53 14.63
N GLU A 98 -2.98 0.17 15.72
CA GLU A 98 -2.11 1.31 15.71
C GLU A 98 -1.03 1.12 16.77
N GLY A 99 0.16 1.63 16.51
CA GLY A 99 1.26 1.50 17.47
C GLY A 99 2.51 2.23 17.05
N TYR A 100 3.52 2.05 17.85
CA TYR A 100 4.83 2.65 17.65
C TYR A 100 5.90 1.58 17.50
N GLY A 101 6.72 1.75 16.48
CA GLY A 101 7.98 1.03 16.28
C GLY A 101 9.15 1.70 17.00
N PRO A 102 10.39 1.26 16.71
CA PRO A 102 11.60 1.89 17.21
C PRO A 102 11.63 3.40 16.95
N ASN A 103 12.23 4.15 17.87
CA ASN A 103 12.38 5.61 17.79
C ASN A 103 11.08 6.39 17.56
N GLY A 104 9.93 5.79 17.91
CA GLY A 104 8.63 6.44 17.78
C GLY A 104 8.05 6.45 16.36
N ILE A 105 8.53 5.59 15.47
CA ILE A 105 7.90 5.38 14.16
C ILE A 105 6.43 5.02 14.36
N ALA A 106 5.55 5.82 13.77
CA ALA A 106 4.11 5.53 13.77
C ALA A 106 3.80 4.41 12.76
N ILE A 107 3.00 3.42 13.20
CA ILE A 107 2.63 2.27 12.37
C ILE A 107 1.12 2.06 12.48
N ILE A 108 0.46 1.94 11.32
CA ILE A 108 -0.93 1.51 11.19
C ILE A 108 -0.94 0.15 10.49
N VAL A 109 -1.73 -0.78 11.00
CA VAL A 109 -1.90 -2.12 10.43
C VAL A 109 -3.38 -2.33 10.18
N ASP A 110 -3.75 -2.46 8.91
CA ASP A 110 -5.09 -2.86 8.51
C ASP A 110 -5.14 -4.37 8.29
N ALA A 111 -6.04 -5.02 8.98
CA ALA A 111 -6.24 -6.46 8.91
C ALA A 111 -7.67 -6.82 8.54
N LEU A 112 -7.82 -7.89 7.77
CA LEU A 112 -9.10 -8.48 7.40
C LEU A 112 -9.14 -9.93 7.92
N THR A 113 -9.91 -10.15 8.97
CA THR A 113 -9.87 -11.40 9.73
C THR A 113 -11.24 -11.97 10.00
N ASP A 114 -11.30 -13.28 10.14
CA ASP A 114 -12.42 -14.05 10.68
C ASP A 114 -12.29 -14.28 12.20
N ASN A 115 -11.13 -13.93 12.80
CA ASN A 115 -10.85 -14.11 14.22
C ASN A 115 -9.99 -12.95 14.80
N ARG A 116 -10.68 -11.93 15.29
CA ARG A 116 -10.08 -10.71 15.86
C ARG A 116 -9.07 -10.99 16.99
N ASN A 117 -9.34 -11.99 17.85
CA ASN A 117 -8.47 -12.28 18.98
C ASN A 117 -7.14 -12.89 18.53
N ARG A 118 -7.18 -13.79 17.54
CA ARG A 118 -5.98 -14.37 16.92
C ARG A 118 -5.13 -13.28 16.30
N THR A 119 -5.71 -12.44 15.44
CA THR A 119 -5.01 -11.36 14.76
C THR A 119 -4.43 -10.34 15.72
N ALA A 120 -5.17 -9.94 16.77
CA ALA A 120 -4.67 -9.05 17.80
C ALA A 120 -3.43 -9.60 18.53
N ALA A 121 -3.41 -10.91 18.81
CA ALA A 121 -2.27 -11.58 19.44
C ALA A 121 -1.06 -11.61 18.50
N ASN A 122 -1.27 -11.92 17.22
CA ASN A 122 -0.23 -11.95 16.19
C ASN A 122 0.39 -10.57 15.99
N VAL A 123 -0.43 -9.53 15.77
CA VAL A 123 0.04 -8.15 15.57
C VAL A 123 0.85 -7.68 16.79
N ARG A 124 0.37 -7.91 18.02
CA ARG A 124 1.14 -7.59 19.24
C ARG A 124 2.50 -8.29 19.25
N ASN A 125 2.54 -9.56 18.87
CA ASN A 125 3.79 -10.33 18.83
C ASN A 125 4.76 -9.74 17.79
N CYS A 126 4.28 -9.32 16.61
CA CYS A 126 5.09 -8.67 15.59
C CYS A 126 5.76 -7.40 16.13
N PHE A 127 4.97 -6.50 16.73
CA PHE A 127 5.50 -5.27 17.34
C PHE A 127 6.51 -5.56 18.44
N THR A 128 6.17 -6.45 19.39
CA THR A 128 7.04 -6.77 20.53
C THR A 128 8.38 -7.35 20.08
N LYS A 129 8.41 -8.19 19.05
CA LYS A 129 9.64 -8.79 18.52
C LYS A 129 10.60 -7.77 17.90
N GLY A 130 10.09 -6.68 17.34
CA GLY A 130 10.90 -5.57 16.85
C GLY A 130 11.06 -4.42 17.85
N GLY A 131 10.71 -4.63 19.13
CA GLY A 131 10.89 -3.61 20.19
C GLY A 131 9.88 -2.47 20.15
N GLY A 132 8.78 -2.64 19.38
CA GLY A 132 7.65 -1.73 19.36
C GLY A 132 6.52 -2.16 20.29
N ASN A 133 5.42 -1.42 20.26
CA ASN A 133 4.21 -1.75 21.02
C ASN A 133 2.95 -1.30 20.28
N VAL A 134 1.89 -2.08 20.40
CA VAL A 134 0.54 -1.71 19.95
C VAL A 134 -0.08 -0.77 20.98
N GLY A 135 -0.55 0.38 20.51
CA GLY A 135 -1.23 1.39 21.32
C GLY A 135 -2.75 1.25 21.30
N THR A 136 -3.42 2.30 21.75
CA THR A 136 -4.88 2.43 21.63
C THR A 136 -5.28 2.95 20.26
N GLN A 137 -6.49 2.66 19.82
CA GLN A 137 -7.03 3.18 18.58
C GLN A 137 -6.99 4.73 18.58
N GLY A 138 -6.54 5.32 17.47
CA GLY A 138 -6.36 6.76 17.33
C GLY A 138 -5.01 7.29 17.83
N CYS A 139 -4.10 6.43 18.33
CA CYS A 139 -2.83 6.92 18.88
C CYS A 139 -1.86 7.44 17.82
N VAL A 140 -1.95 6.98 16.57
CA VAL A 140 -1.11 7.41 15.45
C VAL A 140 -1.90 7.81 14.21
N ALA A 141 -3.19 7.47 14.09
CA ALA A 141 -3.99 7.72 12.89
C ALA A 141 -4.02 9.20 12.47
N TYR A 142 -3.95 10.13 13.44
CA TYR A 142 -3.91 11.57 13.18
C TYR A 142 -2.64 12.05 12.44
N MET A 143 -1.61 11.22 12.36
CA MET A 143 -0.35 11.50 11.67
C MET A 143 -0.40 11.12 10.18
N PHE A 144 -1.53 10.58 9.71
CA PHE A 144 -1.72 10.11 8.36
C PHE A 144 -2.99 10.70 7.76
N ASP A 145 -2.96 10.93 6.45
CA ASP A 145 -4.12 11.32 5.66
C ASP A 145 -4.53 10.14 4.77
N GLU A 146 -5.81 9.79 4.76
CA GLU A 146 -6.35 8.80 3.84
C GLU A 146 -6.56 9.44 2.48
N LYS A 147 -5.87 8.93 1.44
CA LYS A 147 -5.89 9.46 0.07
C LYS A 147 -5.94 8.33 -0.95
N GLY A 148 -6.52 8.60 -2.11
CA GLY A 148 -6.28 7.80 -3.29
C GLY A 148 -4.89 8.14 -3.84
N GLN A 149 -4.08 7.13 -4.11
CA GLN A 149 -2.74 7.26 -4.66
C GLN A 149 -2.62 6.39 -5.91
N ILE A 150 -2.17 6.99 -7.00
CA ILE A 150 -1.88 6.30 -8.25
C ILE A 150 -0.44 6.60 -8.62
N ILE A 151 0.36 5.55 -8.79
CA ILE A 151 1.76 5.63 -9.20
C ILE A 151 1.88 5.11 -10.63
N ILE A 152 2.49 5.91 -11.48
CA ILE A 152 2.69 5.63 -12.90
C ILE A 152 4.20 5.59 -13.17
N ASP A 153 4.71 4.48 -13.70
CA ASP A 153 6.11 4.35 -14.12
C ASP A 153 6.34 5.19 -15.37
N LYS A 154 7.32 6.09 -15.35
CA LYS A 154 7.66 6.92 -16.50
C LYS A 154 8.18 6.11 -17.68
N GLU A 155 8.86 4.98 -17.41
CA GLU A 155 9.36 4.09 -18.45
C GLU A 155 8.23 3.34 -19.21
N GLU A 156 7.07 3.16 -18.55
CA GLU A 156 5.90 2.48 -19.13
C GLU A 156 4.81 3.47 -19.59
N CYS A 157 5.02 4.80 -19.46
CA CYS A 157 4.06 5.83 -19.82
C CYS A 157 4.45 6.53 -21.12
N ASP A 158 3.70 6.27 -22.18
CA ASP A 158 3.89 6.90 -23.48
C ASP A 158 3.21 8.28 -23.62
N MET A 159 2.39 8.68 -22.64
CA MET A 159 1.64 9.93 -22.64
C MET A 159 2.55 11.10 -22.26
N ASP A 160 2.32 12.26 -22.92
CA ASP A 160 2.99 13.50 -22.54
C ASP A 160 2.67 13.92 -21.11
N PRO A 161 3.64 14.34 -20.30
CA PRO A 161 3.42 14.68 -18.88
C PRO A 161 2.34 15.75 -18.65
N ASP A 162 2.28 16.77 -19.50
CA ASP A 162 1.29 17.84 -19.38
C ASP A 162 -0.13 17.31 -19.71
N GLU A 163 -0.24 16.42 -20.70
CA GLU A 163 -1.50 15.77 -21.08
C GLU A 163 -1.96 14.80 -19.96
N LEU A 164 -1.03 14.05 -19.37
CA LEU A 164 -1.30 13.17 -18.24
C LEU A 164 -1.81 13.95 -17.02
N MET A 165 -1.12 15.04 -16.68
CA MET A 165 -1.52 15.94 -15.59
C MET A 165 -2.92 16.51 -15.83
N MET A 166 -3.20 17.02 -17.03
CA MET A 166 -4.52 17.55 -17.38
C MET A 166 -5.60 16.48 -17.26
N THR A 167 -5.34 15.28 -17.78
CA THR A 167 -6.28 14.15 -17.70
C THR A 167 -6.59 13.78 -16.25
N ALA A 168 -5.59 13.75 -15.38
CA ALA A 168 -5.76 13.44 -13.95
C ALA A 168 -6.58 14.53 -13.23
N ILE A 169 -6.22 15.81 -13.43
CA ILE A 169 -6.89 16.94 -12.76
C ILE A 169 -8.33 17.09 -13.25
N ASP A 170 -8.58 16.98 -14.56
CA ASP A 170 -9.94 17.05 -15.13
C ASP A 170 -10.83 15.91 -14.61
N ALA A 171 -10.25 14.76 -14.29
CA ALA A 171 -10.96 13.63 -13.69
C ALA A 171 -11.23 13.78 -12.18
N GLY A 172 -10.60 14.78 -11.50
CA GLY A 172 -10.81 15.07 -10.09
C GLY A 172 -9.62 14.77 -9.18
N ALA A 173 -8.40 14.64 -9.72
CA ALA A 173 -7.21 14.56 -8.89
C ALA A 173 -6.98 15.86 -8.11
N GLU A 174 -6.55 15.74 -6.86
CA GLU A 174 -6.20 16.87 -6.00
C GLU A 174 -4.79 17.39 -6.25
N ASP A 175 -3.87 16.47 -6.58
CA ASP A 175 -2.48 16.80 -6.81
C ASP A 175 -1.85 15.86 -7.84
N PHE A 176 -0.84 16.37 -8.54
CA PHE A 176 -0.02 15.63 -9.49
C PHE A 176 1.44 15.97 -9.26
N GLN A 177 2.26 14.96 -8.98
CA GLN A 177 3.68 15.11 -8.70
C GLN A 177 4.50 14.43 -9.78
N ASP A 178 5.45 15.16 -10.33
CA ASP A 178 6.42 14.69 -11.32
C ASP A 178 7.72 14.34 -10.59
N GLU A 179 7.87 13.06 -10.23
CA GLU A 179 9.04 12.53 -9.54
C GLU A 179 10.10 12.06 -10.56
N GLU A 180 11.28 11.63 -10.12
CA GLU A 180 12.37 11.29 -11.05
C GLU A 180 12.00 10.11 -11.97
N ASP A 181 11.48 9.00 -11.43
CA ASP A 181 11.18 7.78 -12.16
C ASP A 181 9.66 7.50 -12.30
N SER A 182 8.81 8.34 -11.70
CA SER A 182 7.37 8.10 -11.68
C SER A 182 6.56 9.39 -11.66
N TYR A 183 5.27 9.28 -12.02
CA TYR A 183 4.26 10.28 -11.69
C TYR A 183 3.42 9.76 -10.52
N GLU A 184 3.11 10.64 -9.57
CA GLU A 184 2.21 10.36 -8.46
C GLU A 184 0.96 11.23 -8.59
N VAL A 185 -0.21 10.59 -8.63
CA VAL A 185 -1.52 11.26 -8.65
C VAL A 185 -2.19 11.03 -7.32
N ILE A 186 -2.59 12.12 -6.65
CA ILE A 186 -3.28 12.09 -5.36
C ILE A 186 -4.73 12.52 -5.55
N THR A 187 -5.65 11.80 -4.91
CA THR A 187 -7.08 12.08 -4.99
C THR A 187 -7.73 12.04 -3.60
N ASP A 188 -8.91 12.64 -3.47
CA ASP A 188 -9.81 12.28 -2.39
C ASP A 188 -10.16 10.77 -2.48
N PRO A 189 -10.29 10.04 -1.37
CA PRO A 189 -10.63 8.61 -1.41
C PRO A 189 -11.92 8.30 -2.17
N ASN A 190 -12.91 9.22 -2.16
CA ASN A 190 -14.18 9.03 -2.85
C ASN A 190 -14.07 9.25 -4.38
N GLU A 191 -13.11 10.07 -4.83
CA GLU A 191 -12.88 10.35 -6.25
C GLU A 191 -11.85 9.37 -6.87
N PHE A 192 -11.18 8.57 -6.06
CA PHE A 192 -10.14 7.63 -6.51
C PHE A 192 -10.57 6.75 -7.68
N SER A 193 -11.75 6.10 -7.57
CA SER A 193 -12.24 5.20 -8.61
C SER A 193 -12.47 5.93 -9.94
N VAL A 194 -12.97 7.17 -9.89
CA VAL A 194 -13.27 7.99 -11.08
C VAL A 194 -11.97 8.37 -11.79
N VAL A 195 -10.98 8.84 -11.03
CA VAL A 195 -9.66 9.22 -11.58
C VAL A 195 -8.94 8.00 -12.14
N ARG A 196 -8.93 6.88 -11.42
CA ARG A 196 -8.32 5.62 -11.87
C ARG A 196 -8.95 5.14 -13.19
N GLU A 197 -10.30 5.13 -13.29
CA GLU A 197 -11.01 4.71 -14.50
C GLU A 197 -10.76 5.65 -15.68
N ALA A 198 -10.62 6.96 -15.44
CA ALA A 198 -10.29 7.94 -16.48
C ALA A 198 -8.88 7.72 -17.04
N LEU A 199 -7.89 7.51 -16.18
CA LEU A 199 -6.52 7.20 -16.59
C LEU A 199 -6.44 5.85 -17.34
N GLU A 200 -7.16 4.82 -16.88
CA GLU A 200 -7.24 3.52 -17.56
C GLU A 200 -7.87 3.66 -18.96
N ALA A 201 -8.95 4.46 -19.09
CA ALA A 201 -9.59 4.74 -20.37
C ALA A 201 -8.69 5.53 -21.34
N ALA A 202 -7.78 6.37 -20.81
CA ALA A 202 -6.76 7.07 -21.58
C ALA A 202 -5.57 6.17 -21.96
N GLY A 203 -5.56 4.89 -21.53
CA GLY A 203 -4.52 3.93 -21.86
C GLY A 203 -3.27 4.00 -20.97
N VAL A 204 -3.35 4.68 -19.83
CA VAL A 204 -2.23 4.83 -18.89
C VAL A 204 -2.05 3.54 -18.09
N ALA A 205 -0.84 2.96 -18.14
CA ALA A 205 -0.46 1.84 -17.29
C ALA A 205 -0.11 2.35 -15.88
N MET A 206 -0.76 1.80 -14.87
CA MET A 206 -0.55 2.18 -13.47
C MET A 206 0.29 1.11 -12.76
N ALA A 207 1.43 1.50 -12.19
CA ALA A 207 2.28 0.62 -11.42
C ALA A 207 1.60 0.21 -10.10
N GLN A 208 0.89 1.16 -9.48
CA GLN A 208 0.05 0.96 -8.28
C GLN A 208 -1.13 1.93 -8.32
N ALA A 209 -2.29 1.50 -7.86
CA ALA A 209 -3.46 2.35 -7.69
C ALA A 209 -4.28 1.81 -6.52
N GLU A 210 -4.34 2.56 -5.42
CA GLU A 210 -5.08 2.17 -4.22
C GLU A 210 -5.42 3.37 -3.33
N VAL A 211 -6.41 3.20 -2.45
CA VAL A 211 -6.62 4.12 -1.34
C VAL A 211 -5.67 3.73 -0.22
N THR A 212 -4.89 4.67 0.27
CA THR A 212 -3.77 4.43 1.19
C THR A 212 -3.69 5.50 2.28
N MET A 213 -2.92 5.23 3.33
CA MET A 213 -2.65 6.18 4.40
C MET A 213 -1.29 6.84 4.16
N ILE A 214 -1.28 8.13 3.83
CA ILE A 214 -0.07 8.90 3.53
C ILE A 214 0.37 9.63 4.82
N PRO A 215 1.62 9.43 5.30
CA PRO A 215 2.09 10.14 6.47
C PRO A 215 2.27 11.64 6.18
N GLN A 216 1.83 12.48 7.12
CA GLN A 216 2.03 13.93 7.06
C GLN A 216 3.50 14.33 7.29
N ASN A 217 4.25 13.50 8.02
CA ASN A 217 5.67 13.70 8.30
C ASN A 217 6.38 12.35 8.32
N TYR A 218 7.59 12.32 7.78
CA TYR A 218 8.47 11.15 7.79
C TYR A 218 9.52 11.26 8.89
N VAL A 219 9.94 10.11 9.42
CA VAL A 219 10.97 9.97 10.46
C VAL A 219 12.11 9.12 9.92
N GLU A 220 13.32 9.68 9.90
CA GLU A 220 14.53 8.96 9.52
C GLU A 220 15.03 8.07 10.67
N LEU A 221 15.48 6.88 10.36
CA LEU A 221 16.24 6.01 11.27
C LEU A 221 17.69 5.98 10.83
N THR A 222 18.58 6.41 11.73
CA THR A 222 20.04 6.45 11.48
C THR A 222 20.79 5.36 12.26
N ASP A 223 20.12 4.68 13.20
CA ASP A 223 20.68 3.62 14.01
C ASP A 223 20.39 2.25 13.39
N ASP A 224 21.45 1.48 13.06
CA ASP A 224 21.35 0.15 12.44
C ASP A 224 20.51 -0.84 13.26
N GLU A 225 20.52 -0.72 14.59
CA GLU A 225 19.73 -1.60 15.45
C GLU A 225 18.24 -1.24 15.35
N ALA A 226 17.89 0.05 15.29
CA ALA A 226 16.53 0.52 15.10
C ALA A 226 16.01 0.12 13.71
N ILE A 227 16.82 0.25 12.66
CA ILE A 227 16.50 -0.20 11.30
C ILE A 227 16.21 -1.70 11.27
N LYS A 228 17.08 -2.53 11.85
CA LYS A 228 16.87 -3.99 11.94
C LYS A 228 15.58 -4.34 12.68
N LYS A 229 15.32 -3.67 13.79
CA LYS A 229 14.09 -3.86 14.58
C LYS A 229 12.83 -3.47 13.80
N MET A 230 12.89 -2.37 13.05
CA MET A 230 11.77 -1.93 12.22
C MET A 230 11.50 -2.93 11.10
N ASN A 231 12.52 -3.41 10.41
CA ASN A 231 12.40 -4.45 9.39
C ASN A 231 11.77 -5.74 9.95
N ILE A 232 12.14 -6.16 11.18
CA ILE A 232 11.51 -7.31 11.85
C ILE A 232 10.01 -7.10 12.03
N ILE A 233 9.56 -5.88 12.38
CA ILE A 233 8.13 -5.60 12.51
C ILE A 233 7.44 -5.73 11.15
N ILE A 234 7.99 -5.06 10.13
CA ILE A 234 7.40 -5.05 8.77
C ILE A 234 7.34 -6.45 8.19
N ASP A 235 8.48 -7.18 8.17
CA ASP A 235 8.55 -8.53 7.60
C ASP A 235 7.54 -9.48 8.27
N ARG A 236 7.43 -9.43 9.61
CA ARG A 236 6.49 -10.28 10.34
C ARG A 236 5.02 -9.91 10.11
N LEU A 237 4.72 -8.64 9.96
CA LEU A 237 3.38 -8.19 9.59
C LEU A 237 3.06 -8.57 8.14
N ASP A 238 4.04 -8.43 7.26
CA ASP A 238 3.90 -8.86 5.87
C ASP A 238 3.76 -10.39 5.71
N GLU A 239 4.22 -11.19 6.65
CA GLU A 239 4.01 -12.65 6.67
C GLU A 239 2.63 -13.07 7.20
N ASP A 240 1.93 -12.22 7.97
CA ASP A 240 0.62 -12.56 8.53
C ASP A 240 -0.48 -12.51 7.46
N GLU A 241 -1.25 -13.61 7.32
CA GLU A 241 -2.30 -13.74 6.29
C GLU A 241 -3.53 -12.86 6.54
N ASP A 242 -3.72 -12.38 7.76
CA ASP A 242 -4.83 -11.48 8.10
C ASP A 242 -4.48 -10.02 7.86
N VAL A 243 -3.19 -9.65 7.81
CA VAL A 243 -2.72 -8.31 7.52
C VAL A 243 -2.88 -8.00 6.04
N GLN A 244 -3.59 -6.91 5.74
CA GLN A 244 -3.85 -6.43 4.39
C GLN A 244 -2.84 -5.38 3.97
N GLN A 245 -2.64 -4.38 4.84
CA GLN A 245 -1.75 -3.24 4.60
C GLN A 245 -1.04 -2.85 5.89
N VAL A 246 0.22 -2.40 5.73
CA VAL A 246 1.01 -1.81 6.79
C VAL A 246 1.46 -0.42 6.31
N TYR A 247 1.09 0.60 7.07
CA TYR A 247 1.50 1.97 6.81
C TYR A 247 2.41 2.45 7.93
N HIS A 248 3.43 3.19 7.59
CA HIS A 248 4.37 3.75 8.57
C HIS A 248 4.94 5.06 8.07
N ASN A 249 5.40 5.87 8.99
CA ASN A 249 6.06 7.15 8.68
C ASN A 249 7.58 7.07 8.71
N TRP A 250 8.16 5.87 8.62
CA TRP A 250 9.59 5.70 8.46
C TRP A 250 10.03 6.10 7.06
N ASP A 251 11.05 6.98 6.98
CA ASP A 251 11.72 7.30 5.72
C ASP A 251 12.79 6.23 5.41
N GLU A 252 12.48 5.34 4.49
CA GLU A 252 13.38 4.25 4.09
C GLU A 252 14.50 4.70 3.16
N SER A 253 14.49 5.93 2.64
CA SER A 253 15.47 6.43 1.65
C SER A 253 16.90 6.41 2.16
N VAL A 254 17.09 6.59 3.47
CA VAL A 254 18.41 6.62 4.12
C VAL A 254 18.98 5.21 4.36
N SER A 255 18.13 4.19 4.52
CA SER A 255 18.60 2.83 4.86
C SER A 255 19.32 2.12 3.72
N TYR A 256 18.97 2.41 2.46
CA TYR A 256 19.62 1.82 1.28
C TYR A 256 21.02 2.36 1.01
N THR A 257 21.31 3.60 1.38
CA THR A 257 22.66 4.18 1.23
C THR A 257 23.66 3.59 2.23
N HIS A 258 23.23 3.23 3.43
CA HIS A 258 24.08 2.60 4.43
C HIS A 258 24.42 1.12 4.10
N LEU A 259 23.48 0.35 3.58
CA LEU A 259 23.72 -1.05 3.18
C LEU A 259 24.68 -1.15 1.99
N ARG A 260 24.62 -0.24 1.02
CA ARG A 260 25.58 -0.21 -0.11
C ARG A 260 26.99 0.22 0.31
N ALA A 261 27.14 1.01 1.36
CA ALA A 261 28.46 1.44 1.85
C ALA A 261 29.25 0.30 2.53
N HIS A 262 28.56 -0.75 3.01
CA HIS A 262 29.20 -1.93 3.63
C HIS A 262 29.47 -3.09 2.67
N GLU A 263 28.98 -3.05 1.43
CA GLU A 263 29.19 -4.09 0.41
C GLU A 263 30.33 -3.77 -0.59
N THR A 264 31.21 -2.81 -0.32
CA THR A 264 32.43 -2.68 -1.10
C THR A 264 33.42 -3.76 -0.65
N PRO A 265 33.72 -4.78 -1.45
CA PRO A 265 34.76 -5.75 -1.11
C PRO A 265 36.11 -5.06 -1.21
N GLU A 266 36.83 -4.98 -0.08
CA GLU A 266 38.27 -4.81 -0.10
C GLU A 266 38.86 -6.01 -0.81
N HIS A 267 39.20 -5.85 -2.07
CA HIS A 267 40.18 -6.68 -2.76
C HIS A 267 41.25 -5.78 -3.32
N LEU A 268 42.33 -5.71 -2.58
CA LEU A 268 43.70 -5.57 -3.08
C LEU A 268 44.55 -6.68 -2.49
#